data_0af469871b6bc650cd7e5974762ff10e
#
_entry.id   0af469871b6bc650cd7e5974762ff10e
#
_cell.length_a   1.000
_cell.length_b   1.000
_cell.length_c   1.000
_cell.angle_alpha   90.00
_cell.angle_beta   90.00
_cell.angle_gamma   90.00
#
_symmetry.space_group_name_H-M   'P 1'
#
loop_
_entity.id
_entity.type
_entity.pdbx_description
1 polymer ?
#
loop_
_entity_poly.entity_id
_entity_poly.type
_entity_poly.pdbx_seq_one_letter_code
_entity_poly.pdbx_strand_id
1 'polypeptide(L)'
;MDPISNKKEFEDLTVNLRDLACSYIEKYNPSKQQIKIYLLKKYLKKFQGSKAKKEISKIIDNIISNLEKNCFLNDALYSDSKARMFLRRGYSLRKIIYSLKSKGIDQKNIKLSIEKIKNEKSDPDFVSAVKTCKKKRIGPKRPESNRELFYKKDMGILARSGFGYDISKKILAMSNKEFNQFLKLI
;
A
#
# COMPACT_ATOMS: atom_id res chain seq x y z
N MET A 1 15.43 17.27 34.43
CA MET A 1 14.02 17.08 34.81
C MET A 1 13.49 15.89 34.04
N ASP A 2 13.09 14.83 34.75
CA ASP A 2 12.44 13.66 34.10
C ASP A 2 11.08 14.10 33.57
N PRO A 3 10.78 13.93 32.29
CA PRO A 3 9.61 14.54 31.64
C PRO A 3 8.28 13.88 32.00
N ILE A 4 8.25 12.85 32.83
CA ILE A 4 7.02 12.16 33.27
C ILE A 4 7.16 11.78 34.76
N SER A 5 7.29 12.78 35.62
CA SER A 5 7.41 12.52 37.05
C SER A 5 6.06 12.50 37.80
N ASN A 6 4.97 12.85 37.12
CA ASN A 6 3.64 12.96 37.72
C ASN A 6 2.64 12.01 37.05
N LYS A 7 2.01 11.12 37.82
CA LYS A 7 1.00 10.17 37.38
C LYS A 7 -0.12 10.85 36.55
N LYS A 8 -0.51 12.05 36.92
CA LYS A 8 -1.54 12.84 36.23
C LYS A 8 -1.09 13.26 34.82
N GLU A 9 0.16 13.72 34.65
CA GLU A 9 0.70 14.09 33.34
C GLU A 9 0.79 12.88 32.38
N PHE A 10 1.07 11.69 32.94
CA PHE A 10 1.07 10.44 32.18
C PHE A 10 -0.33 10.03 31.72
N GLU A 11 -1.33 10.16 32.57
CA GLU A 11 -2.73 9.88 32.25
C GLU A 11 -3.23 10.86 31.19
N ASP A 12 -3.00 12.15 31.35
CA ASP A 12 -3.37 13.20 30.37
C ASP A 12 -2.70 12.97 29.01
N LEU A 13 -1.43 12.57 29.00
CA LEU A 13 -0.71 12.24 27.78
C LEU A 13 -1.34 11.03 27.06
N THR A 14 -1.72 10.00 27.82
CA THR A 14 -2.32 8.78 27.28
C THR A 14 -3.68 9.07 26.66
N VAL A 15 -4.51 9.89 27.30
CA VAL A 15 -5.81 10.33 26.79
C VAL A 15 -5.62 11.11 25.48
N ASN A 16 -4.76 12.11 25.48
CA ASN A 16 -4.46 12.92 24.28
C ASN A 16 -3.96 12.08 23.10
N LEU A 17 -3.10 11.08 23.34
CA LEU A 17 -2.59 10.17 22.31
C LEU A 17 -3.71 9.29 21.74
N ARG A 18 -4.62 8.83 22.61
CA ARG A 18 -5.76 8.01 22.20
C ARG A 18 -6.73 8.79 21.33
N ASP A 19 -7.07 10.03 21.71
CA ASP A 19 -7.97 10.90 20.95
C ASP A 19 -7.39 11.23 19.57
N LEU A 20 -6.09 11.53 19.51
CA LEU A 20 -5.39 11.71 18.25
C LEU A 20 -5.40 10.44 17.39
N ALA A 21 -5.24 9.27 18.01
CA ALA A 21 -5.31 8.00 17.32
C ALA A 21 -6.70 7.78 16.72
N CYS A 22 -7.76 7.97 17.49
CA CYS A 22 -9.15 7.81 17.04
C CYS A 22 -9.48 8.75 15.88
N SER A 23 -9.17 10.02 16.02
CA SER A 23 -9.38 11.02 14.94
C SER A 23 -8.61 10.69 13.66
N TYR A 24 -7.39 10.14 13.80
CA TYR A 24 -6.59 9.72 12.64
C TYR A 24 -7.16 8.47 11.96
N ILE A 25 -7.69 7.52 12.75
CA ILE A 25 -8.34 6.30 12.23
C ILE A 25 -9.59 6.67 11.44
N GLU A 26 -10.47 7.49 12.01
CA GLU A 26 -11.71 7.92 11.34
C GLU A 26 -11.43 8.57 9.99
N LYS A 27 -10.43 9.43 9.92
CA LYS A 27 -10.12 10.19 8.72
C LYS A 27 -9.41 9.38 7.64
N TYR A 28 -8.48 8.48 8.01
CA TYR A 28 -7.53 7.89 7.06
C TYR A 28 -7.60 6.38 6.96
N ASN A 29 -8.29 5.71 7.88
CA ASN A 29 -8.32 4.25 8.01
C ASN A 29 -6.91 3.64 7.79
N PRO A 30 -5.95 3.92 8.69
CA PRO A 30 -4.54 3.59 8.52
C PRO A 30 -4.23 2.13 8.90
N SER A 31 -3.03 1.63 8.50
CA SER A 31 -2.45 0.43 9.11
C SER A 31 -1.92 0.74 10.53
N LYS A 32 -1.71 -0.31 11.35
CA LYS A 32 -1.08 -0.20 12.67
C LYS A 32 0.25 0.56 12.62
N GLN A 33 1.09 0.26 11.65
CA GLN A 33 2.37 0.94 11.47
C GLN A 33 2.22 2.42 11.09
N GLN A 34 1.24 2.76 10.28
CA GLN A 34 1.01 4.15 9.88
C GLN A 34 0.58 5.01 11.08
N ILE A 35 -0.32 4.50 11.93
CA ILE A 35 -0.73 5.23 13.12
C ILE A 35 0.41 5.33 14.13
N LYS A 36 1.21 4.26 14.31
CA LYS A 36 2.41 4.30 15.16
C LYS A 36 3.36 5.41 14.71
N ILE A 37 3.69 5.46 13.42
CA ILE A 37 4.57 6.51 12.87
C ILE A 37 3.96 7.90 13.05
N TYR A 38 2.66 8.06 12.85
CA TYR A 38 1.97 9.34 13.03
C TYR A 38 2.08 9.85 14.47
N LEU A 39 1.74 9.01 15.45
CA LEU A 39 1.80 9.36 16.86
C LEU A 39 3.24 9.66 17.32
N LEU A 40 4.19 8.82 16.93
CA LEU A 40 5.60 9.05 17.21
C LEU A 40 6.09 10.39 16.64
N LYS A 41 5.77 10.70 15.38
CA LYS A 41 6.16 11.99 14.77
C LYS A 41 5.57 13.19 15.48
N LYS A 42 4.33 13.10 15.97
CA LYS A 42 3.66 14.18 16.70
C LYS A 42 4.32 14.47 18.05
N TYR A 43 4.72 13.41 18.77
CA TYR A 43 5.19 13.53 20.15
C TYR A 43 6.69 13.55 20.32
N LEU A 44 7.46 12.84 19.48
CA LEU A 44 8.92 12.87 19.58
C LEU A 44 9.54 14.24 19.30
N LYS A 45 8.79 15.12 18.60
CA LYS A 45 9.20 16.53 18.42
C LYS A 45 9.14 17.34 19.72
N LYS A 46 8.30 16.92 20.66
CA LYS A 46 8.06 17.64 21.92
C LYS A 46 9.01 17.21 23.05
N PHE A 47 9.58 16.01 22.95
CA PHE A 47 10.38 15.41 24.02
C PHE A 47 11.81 15.11 23.55
N GLN A 48 12.78 15.71 24.25
CA GLN A 48 14.21 15.46 24.04
C GLN A 48 14.70 14.47 25.12
N GLY A 49 15.37 13.40 24.67
CA GLY A 49 15.97 12.38 25.56
C GLY A 49 15.59 10.95 25.20
N SER A 50 16.51 10.02 25.39
CA SER A 50 16.35 8.61 24.99
C SER A 50 15.37 7.83 25.88
N LYS A 51 15.32 8.12 27.18
CA LYS A 51 14.39 7.49 28.14
C LYS A 51 12.95 7.85 27.82
N ALA A 52 12.64 9.15 27.66
CA ALA A 52 11.30 9.63 27.33
C ALA A 52 10.78 9.03 26.01
N LYS A 53 11.63 8.88 25.00
CA LYS A 53 11.27 8.24 23.73
C LYS A 53 10.85 6.77 23.87
N LYS A 54 11.53 6.01 24.74
CA LYS A 54 11.17 4.60 25.01
C LYS A 54 9.84 4.48 25.73
N GLU A 55 9.57 5.35 26.71
CA GLU A 55 8.32 5.36 27.48
C GLU A 55 7.13 5.74 26.58
N ILE A 56 7.25 6.79 25.79
CA ILE A 56 6.22 7.20 24.82
C ILE A 56 5.97 6.08 23.79
N SER A 57 7.01 5.40 23.32
CA SER A 57 6.81 4.27 22.40
C SER A 57 6.01 3.14 23.04
N LYS A 58 6.25 2.82 24.30
CA LYS A 58 5.47 1.81 25.04
C LYS A 58 4.00 2.21 25.20
N ILE A 59 3.74 3.48 25.53
CA ILE A 59 2.36 3.99 25.64
C ILE A 59 1.65 3.85 24.29
N ILE A 60 2.29 4.27 23.20
CA ILE A 60 1.75 4.16 21.85
C ILE A 60 1.47 2.70 21.48
N ASP A 61 2.39 1.79 21.79
CA ASP A 61 2.21 0.36 21.52
C ASP A 61 1.02 -0.23 22.30
N ASN A 62 0.81 0.18 23.56
CA ASN A 62 -0.35 -0.20 24.36
C ASN A 62 -1.65 0.35 23.78
N ILE A 63 -1.68 1.62 23.35
CA ILE A 63 -2.85 2.23 22.71
C ILE A 63 -3.20 1.47 21.43
N ILE A 64 -2.21 1.18 20.56
CA ILE A 64 -2.42 0.44 19.31
C ILE A 64 -2.96 -0.95 19.59
N SER A 65 -2.39 -1.66 20.57
CA SER A 65 -2.87 -2.99 20.98
C SER A 65 -4.33 -2.96 21.45
N ASN A 66 -4.71 -1.95 22.23
CA ASN A 66 -6.09 -1.77 22.69
C ASN A 66 -7.04 -1.46 21.52
N LEU A 67 -6.63 -0.60 20.58
CA LEU A 67 -7.41 -0.27 19.40
C LEU A 67 -7.58 -1.48 18.47
N GLU A 68 -6.58 -2.34 18.37
CA GLU A 68 -6.67 -3.62 17.64
C GLU A 68 -7.62 -4.61 18.31
N LYS A 69 -7.51 -4.81 19.64
CA LYS A 69 -8.41 -5.66 20.42
C LYS A 69 -9.88 -5.26 20.30
N ASN A 70 -10.12 -3.94 20.25
CA ASN A 70 -11.47 -3.37 20.07
C ASN A 70 -11.89 -3.24 18.60
N CYS A 71 -11.17 -3.88 17.67
CA CYS A 71 -11.46 -3.90 16.23
C CYS A 71 -11.46 -2.52 15.53
N PHE A 72 -10.93 -1.46 16.14
CA PHE A 72 -10.74 -0.16 15.48
C PHE A 72 -9.58 -0.19 14.45
N LEU A 73 -8.62 -1.11 14.62
CA LEU A 73 -7.53 -1.35 13.70
C LEU A 73 -7.55 -2.80 13.24
N ASN A 74 -7.49 -3.02 11.93
CA ASN A 74 -7.45 -4.35 11.35
C ASN A 74 -6.58 -4.37 10.09
N ASP A 75 -5.33 -4.80 10.23
CA ASP A 75 -4.37 -4.85 9.14
C ASP A 75 -4.75 -5.88 8.06
N ALA A 76 -5.54 -6.90 8.37
CA ALA A 76 -6.03 -7.85 7.37
C ALA A 76 -7.08 -7.20 6.45
N LEU A 77 -8.06 -6.50 7.00
CA LEU A 77 -9.04 -5.72 6.22
C LEU A 77 -8.37 -4.58 5.45
N TYR A 78 -7.43 -3.87 6.08
CA TYR A 78 -6.63 -2.85 5.43
C TYR A 78 -5.88 -3.40 4.22
N SER A 79 -5.19 -4.53 4.39
CA SER A 79 -4.42 -5.20 3.34
C SER A 79 -5.31 -5.56 2.15
N ASP A 80 -6.44 -6.23 2.39
CA ASP A 80 -7.37 -6.63 1.34
C ASP A 80 -7.95 -5.42 0.58
N SER A 81 -8.46 -4.43 1.29
CA SER A 81 -9.00 -3.21 0.70
C SER A 81 -7.97 -2.45 -0.15
N LYS A 82 -6.75 -2.27 0.36
CA LYS A 82 -5.68 -1.57 -0.37
C LYS A 82 -5.16 -2.38 -1.55
N ALA A 83 -5.04 -3.71 -1.42
CA ALA A 83 -4.63 -4.58 -2.52
C ALA A 83 -5.62 -4.46 -3.70
N ARG A 84 -6.92 -4.53 -3.43
CA ARG A 84 -7.97 -4.36 -4.44
C ARG A 84 -7.96 -2.95 -5.06
N MET A 85 -7.77 -1.92 -4.24
CA MET A 85 -7.65 -0.55 -4.73
C MET A 85 -6.45 -0.38 -5.67
N PHE A 86 -5.28 -0.92 -5.33
CA PHE A 86 -4.10 -0.86 -6.17
C PHE A 86 -4.28 -1.66 -7.47
N LEU A 87 -4.91 -2.85 -7.40
CA LEU A 87 -5.22 -3.65 -8.57
C LEU A 87 -6.14 -2.89 -9.54
N ARG A 88 -7.20 -2.24 -9.03
CA ARG A 88 -8.07 -1.39 -9.86
C ARG A 88 -7.30 -0.26 -10.55
N ARG A 89 -6.27 0.28 -9.91
CA ARG A 89 -5.38 1.30 -10.47
C ARG A 89 -4.36 0.76 -11.49
N GLY A 90 -4.34 -0.56 -11.72
CA GLY A 90 -3.43 -1.21 -12.67
C GLY A 90 -2.02 -1.48 -12.09
N TYR A 91 -1.88 -1.63 -10.77
CA TYR A 91 -0.61 -2.05 -10.18
C TYR A 91 -0.42 -3.54 -10.39
N SER A 92 0.84 -3.96 -10.69
CA SER A 92 1.20 -5.38 -10.67
C SER A 92 1.11 -5.96 -9.26
N LEU A 93 0.91 -7.27 -9.14
CA LEU A 93 0.92 -7.95 -7.84
C LEU A 93 2.23 -7.69 -7.08
N ARG A 94 3.35 -7.71 -7.77
CA ARG A 94 4.67 -7.39 -7.17
C ARG A 94 4.69 -5.98 -6.59
N LYS A 95 4.15 -4.99 -7.28
CA LYS A 95 4.07 -3.61 -6.81
C LYS A 95 3.07 -3.46 -5.65
N ILE A 96 1.97 -4.22 -5.66
CA ILE A 96 1.00 -4.27 -4.56
C ILE A 96 1.68 -4.81 -3.30
N ILE A 97 2.37 -5.96 -3.39
CA ILE A 97 3.12 -6.56 -2.27
C ILE A 97 4.10 -5.55 -1.69
N TYR A 98 4.93 -4.92 -2.53
CA TYR A 98 5.88 -3.89 -2.09
C TYR A 98 5.19 -2.72 -1.37
N SER A 99 4.08 -2.24 -1.94
CA SER A 99 3.32 -1.11 -1.38
C SER A 99 2.67 -1.44 -0.03
N LEU A 100 2.19 -2.68 0.16
CA LEU A 100 1.66 -3.13 1.44
C LEU A 100 2.77 -3.32 2.48
N LYS A 101 3.89 -3.92 2.07
CA LYS A 101 5.06 -4.10 2.94
C LYS A 101 5.61 -2.74 3.42
N SER A 102 5.69 -1.74 2.55
CA SER A 102 6.13 -0.39 2.92
C SER A 102 5.18 0.33 3.90
N LYS A 103 3.95 -0.16 4.05
CA LYS A 103 2.96 0.31 5.03
C LYS A 103 2.95 -0.49 6.32
N GLY A 104 3.91 -1.41 6.47
CA GLY A 104 4.09 -2.23 7.67
C GLY A 104 3.11 -3.38 7.80
N ILE A 105 2.45 -3.79 6.70
CA ILE A 105 1.59 -4.97 6.73
C ILE A 105 2.47 -6.22 6.78
N ASP A 106 2.09 -7.16 7.65
CA ASP A 106 2.79 -8.42 7.81
C ASP A 106 2.65 -9.34 6.58
N GLN A 107 3.60 -10.25 6.43
CA GLN A 107 3.68 -11.16 5.29
C GLN A 107 2.45 -12.08 5.17
N LYS A 108 1.86 -12.49 6.29
CA LYS A 108 0.67 -13.36 6.34
C LYS A 108 -0.53 -12.64 5.72
N ASN A 109 -0.82 -11.42 6.16
CA ASN A 109 -1.93 -10.62 5.64
C ASN A 109 -1.73 -10.25 4.16
N ILE A 110 -0.51 -9.93 3.75
CA ILE A 110 -0.19 -9.68 2.33
C ILE A 110 -0.47 -10.95 1.50
N LYS A 111 0.04 -12.11 1.93
CA LYS A 111 -0.14 -13.39 1.24
C LYS A 111 -1.63 -13.70 1.05
N LEU A 112 -2.42 -13.62 2.12
CA LEU A 112 -3.87 -13.87 2.06
C LEU A 112 -4.58 -12.92 1.09
N SER A 113 -4.26 -11.63 1.10
CA SER A 113 -4.86 -10.65 0.18
C SER A 113 -4.51 -10.94 -1.28
N ILE A 114 -3.28 -11.35 -1.57
CA ILE A 114 -2.85 -11.70 -2.93
C ILE A 114 -3.48 -13.01 -3.40
N GLU A 115 -3.59 -14.01 -2.54
CA GLU A 115 -4.27 -15.28 -2.85
C GLU A 115 -5.75 -15.07 -3.20
N LYS A 116 -6.47 -14.25 -2.43
CA LYS A 116 -7.84 -13.86 -2.76
C LYS A 116 -7.95 -13.25 -4.16
N ILE A 117 -7.05 -12.30 -4.50
CA ILE A 117 -7.04 -11.68 -5.83
C ILE A 117 -6.80 -12.71 -6.93
N LYS A 118 -5.87 -13.65 -6.74
CA LYS A 118 -5.57 -14.70 -7.71
C LYS A 118 -6.71 -15.69 -7.90
N ASN A 119 -7.45 -16.01 -6.83
CA ASN A 119 -8.60 -16.89 -6.90
C ASN A 119 -9.81 -16.24 -7.60
N GLU A 120 -9.95 -14.93 -7.50
CA GLU A 120 -11.04 -14.19 -8.12
C GLU A 120 -10.77 -13.83 -9.60
N LYS A 121 -9.51 -13.79 -10.02
CA LYS A 121 -9.10 -13.36 -11.35
C LYS A 121 -8.05 -14.30 -11.94
N SER A 122 -8.31 -14.81 -13.13
CA SER A 122 -7.43 -15.77 -13.80
C SER A 122 -6.01 -15.21 -14.10
N ASP A 123 -5.89 -13.95 -14.45
CA ASP A 123 -4.58 -13.31 -14.71
C ASP A 123 -4.60 -11.82 -14.31
N PRO A 124 -4.52 -11.53 -13.01
CA PRO A 124 -4.60 -10.16 -12.52
C PRO A 124 -3.44 -9.27 -12.98
N ASP A 125 -2.26 -9.83 -13.21
CA ASP A 125 -1.10 -9.09 -13.69
C ASP A 125 -1.24 -8.70 -15.15
N PHE A 126 -1.75 -9.59 -16.01
CA PHE A 126 -2.01 -9.28 -17.41
C PHE A 126 -3.05 -8.15 -17.54
N VAL A 127 -4.18 -8.25 -16.84
CA VAL A 127 -5.22 -7.21 -16.81
C VAL A 127 -4.63 -5.87 -16.33
N SER A 128 -3.81 -5.88 -15.29
CA SER A 128 -3.17 -4.67 -14.77
C SER A 128 -2.16 -4.06 -15.75
N ALA A 129 -1.43 -4.89 -16.49
CA ALA A 129 -0.48 -4.43 -17.49
C ALA A 129 -1.21 -3.81 -18.70
N VAL A 130 -2.35 -4.39 -19.13
CA VAL A 130 -3.23 -3.78 -20.15
C VAL A 130 -3.70 -2.39 -19.71
N LYS A 131 -4.19 -2.25 -18.48
CA LYS A 131 -4.57 -0.94 -17.91
C LYS A 131 -3.42 0.06 -17.90
N THR A 132 -2.20 -0.43 -17.60
CA THR A 132 -0.99 0.40 -17.58
C THR A 132 -0.62 0.84 -19.00
N CYS A 133 -0.67 -0.03 -19.99
CA CYS A 133 -0.43 0.31 -21.41
C CYS A 133 -1.44 1.34 -21.90
N LYS A 134 -2.73 1.17 -21.59
CA LYS A 134 -3.78 2.17 -21.91
C LYS A 134 -3.45 3.53 -21.29
N LYS A 135 -3.20 3.56 -19.98
CA LYS A 135 -2.96 4.81 -19.22
C LYS A 135 -1.71 5.55 -19.70
N LYS A 136 -0.64 4.82 -20.01
CA LYS A 136 0.65 5.40 -20.42
C LYS A 136 0.77 5.57 -21.93
N ARG A 137 -0.20 5.13 -22.71
CA ARG A 137 -0.21 5.15 -24.17
C ARG A 137 1.03 4.49 -24.77
N ILE A 138 1.40 3.29 -24.27
CA ILE A 138 2.56 2.52 -24.69
C ILE A 138 2.16 1.20 -25.37
N GLY A 139 3.12 0.56 -26.03
CA GLY A 139 2.91 -0.71 -26.72
C GLY A 139 1.79 -0.65 -27.77
N PRO A 140 0.74 -1.48 -27.66
CA PRO A 140 -0.36 -1.51 -28.63
C PRO A 140 -1.09 -0.18 -28.82
N LYS A 141 -0.94 0.77 -27.90
CA LYS A 141 -1.55 2.13 -28.00
C LYS A 141 -0.67 3.14 -28.73
N ARG A 142 0.55 2.76 -29.13
CA ARG A 142 1.37 3.59 -30.02
C ARG A 142 0.94 3.41 -31.48
N PRO A 143 1.18 4.41 -32.33
CA PRO A 143 1.15 4.23 -33.77
C PRO A 143 2.05 3.05 -34.17
N GLU A 144 1.63 2.25 -35.13
CA GLU A 144 2.31 1.01 -35.50
C GLU A 144 3.76 1.24 -35.97
N SER A 145 3.97 2.30 -36.73
CA SER A 145 5.29 2.75 -37.17
C SER A 145 6.29 3.02 -36.04
N ASN A 146 5.81 3.34 -34.84
CA ASN A 146 6.66 3.70 -33.71
C ASN A 146 6.88 2.56 -32.69
N ARG A 147 6.20 1.41 -32.87
CA ARG A 147 6.23 0.34 -31.85
C ARG A 147 7.60 -0.27 -31.72
N GLU A 148 8.25 -0.58 -32.82
CA GLU A 148 9.58 -1.19 -32.81
C GLU A 148 10.63 -0.26 -32.22
N LEU A 149 10.62 1.01 -32.64
CA LEU A 149 11.52 2.04 -32.13
C LEU A 149 11.42 2.21 -30.61
N PHE A 150 10.21 2.11 -30.05
CA PHE A 150 9.98 2.32 -28.61
C PHE A 150 9.87 1.02 -27.81
N TYR A 151 10.04 -0.16 -28.43
CA TYR A 151 9.86 -1.44 -27.76
C TYR A 151 10.69 -1.59 -26.46
N LYS A 152 12.00 -1.32 -26.53
CA LYS A 152 12.89 -1.39 -25.36
C LYS A 152 12.48 -0.40 -24.25
N LYS A 153 12.05 0.79 -24.62
CA LYS A 153 11.57 1.82 -23.68
C LYS A 153 10.29 1.37 -22.98
N ASP A 154 9.34 0.83 -23.73
CA ASP A 154 8.05 0.37 -23.23
C ASP A 154 8.21 -0.87 -22.34
N MET A 155 9.09 -1.80 -22.71
CA MET A 155 9.49 -2.92 -21.86
C MET A 155 10.06 -2.45 -20.53
N GLY A 156 10.96 -1.46 -20.53
CA GLY A 156 11.50 -0.85 -19.32
C GLY A 156 10.46 -0.15 -18.46
N ILE A 157 9.42 0.46 -19.05
CA ILE A 157 8.31 1.05 -18.33
C ILE A 157 7.48 -0.02 -17.61
N LEU A 158 7.19 -1.14 -18.28
CA LEU A 158 6.45 -2.25 -17.69
C LEU A 158 7.25 -2.92 -16.58
N ALA A 159 8.56 -3.15 -16.78
CA ALA A 159 9.46 -3.69 -15.76
C ALA A 159 9.49 -2.83 -14.49
N ARG A 160 9.67 -1.50 -14.63
CA ARG A 160 9.61 -0.55 -13.49
C ARG A 160 8.23 -0.51 -12.83
N SER A 161 7.18 -0.89 -13.53
CA SER A 161 5.82 -1.04 -12.99
C SER A 161 5.62 -2.38 -12.27
N GLY A 162 6.65 -3.27 -12.28
CA GLY A 162 6.68 -4.53 -11.56
C GLY A 162 6.11 -5.72 -12.34
N PHE A 163 5.87 -5.58 -13.66
CA PHE A 163 5.42 -6.69 -14.50
C PHE A 163 6.58 -7.58 -14.92
N GLY A 164 6.33 -8.91 -14.99
CA GLY A 164 7.30 -9.88 -15.49
C GLY A 164 7.56 -9.71 -16.98
N TYR A 165 8.69 -10.26 -17.43
CA TYR A 165 9.12 -10.18 -18.83
C TYR A 165 8.08 -10.80 -19.78
N ASP A 166 7.57 -12.01 -19.46
CA ASP A 166 6.62 -12.75 -20.30
C ASP A 166 5.32 -11.98 -20.51
N ILE A 167 4.75 -11.43 -19.43
CA ILE A 167 3.54 -10.58 -19.49
C ILE A 167 3.82 -9.34 -20.34
N SER A 168 4.97 -8.70 -20.12
CA SER A 168 5.35 -7.49 -20.85
C SER A 168 5.52 -7.78 -22.33
N LYS A 169 6.22 -8.87 -22.69
CA LYS A 169 6.40 -9.32 -24.07
C LYS A 169 5.07 -9.64 -24.73
N LYS A 170 4.21 -10.42 -24.05
CA LYS A 170 2.89 -10.81 -24.57
C LYS A 170 2.03 -9.58 -24.90
N ILE A 171 2.01 -8.59 -24.03
CA ILE A 171 1.20 -7.39 -24.25
C ILE A 171 1.78 -6.50 -25.35
N LEU A 172 3.09 -6.30 -25.39
CA LEU A 172 3.71 -5.47 -26.41
C LEU A 172 3.62 -6.06 -27.81
N ALA A 173 3.47 -7.40 -27.92
CA ALA A 173 3.26 -8.10 -29.18
C ALA A 173 1.79 -8.04 -29.69
N MET A 174 0.83 -7.62 -28.85
CA MET A 174 -0.58 -7.53 -29.27
C MET A 174 -0.77 -6.49 -30.37
N SER A 175 -1.65 -6.80 -31.33
CA SER A 175 -2.17 -5.80 -32.28
C SER A 175 -3.05 -4.78 -31.57
N ASN A 176 -3.25 -3.62 -32.19
CA ASN A 176 -4.17 -2.61 -31.64
C ASN A 176 -5.62 -3.13 -31.57
N LYS A 177 -6.01 -3.97 -32.53
CA LYS A 177 -7.35 -4.58 -32.58
C LYS A 177 -7.59 -5.52 -31.40
N GLU A 178 -6.68 -6.47 -31.18
CA GLU A 178 -6.74 -7.41 -30.06
C GLU A 178 -6.72 -6.68 -28.71
N PHE A 179 -5.85 -5.70 -28.57
CA PHE A 179 -5.75 -4.90 -27.34
C PHE A 179 -7.06 -4.16 -27.04
N ASN A 180 -7.68 -3.55 -28.06
CA ASN A 180 -8.93 -2.83 -27.87
C ASN A 180 -10.10 -3.79 -27.61
N GLN A 181 -10.12 -4.98 -28.20
CA GLN A 181 -11.10 -6.03 -27.88
C GLN A 181 -10.97 -6.45 -26.41
N PHE A 182 -9.73 -6.71 -25.94
CA PHE A 182 -9.50 -7.08 -24.55
C PHE A 182 -9.90 -5.97 -23.57
N LEU A 183 -9.68 -4.70 -23.94
CA LEU A 183 -10.11 -3.54 -23.12
C LEU A 183 -11.61 -3.45 -22.91
N LYS A 184 -12.42 -4.00 -23.82
CA LYS A 184 -13.90 -4.02 -23.67
C LYS A 184 -14.38 -5.10 -22.70
N LEU A 185 -13.53 -6.10 -22.40
CA LEU A 185 -13.84 -7.24 -21.53
C LEU A 185 -13.45 -7.00 -20.06
N ILE A 186 -12.69 -5.94 -19.73
CA ILE A 186 -12.16 -5.62 -18.41
C ILE A 186 -12.68 -4.25 -17.93
#